data_bb36d520c746294641db06d86faf7d5b
#
_entry.id   bb36d520c746294641db06d86faf7d5b
#
_cell.length_a   1.000
_cell.length_b   1.000
_cell.length_c   1.000
_cell.angle_alpha   90.00
_cell.angle_beta   90.00
_cell.angle_gamma   90.00
#
_symmetry.space_group_name_H-M   'P 1'
#
loop_
_entity.id
_entity.type
_entity.pdbx_description
1 polymer ?
#
loop_
_entity_poly.entity_id
_entity_poly.type
_entity_poly.pdbx_seq_one_letter_code
_entity_poly.pdbx_strand_id
1 'polypeptide(L)'
;EGPGGFIEAVCHMRKNPNDTYYGMTLVNNDSKCPGWKKSRKFIEENKNVIIEKGSDDTGNLLSKENFEYCYEKYSGKFDLITADGGVDFSENFNNQEHTATKLIIAQVIYAIAMQSVGGNFVLKVFDIFLNVTVDVLYLLSSLYTKVYIMKPKTSRYANSEKYLVCKGFNSNCNINIRHLINKFYENFHYLTSSELNIESFFRFKHDRVYLTRIEEINAIFGESQIENIITTLNLIMNKNTEKNENFKKSNIQKCIQWCYKHNIPHYKTIQTVNIFLPFG
;
A
#
# COMPACT_ATOMS: atom_id res chain seq x y z
N GLU A 1 0.99 8.80 3.06
CA GLU A 1 1.72 8.11 1.98
C GLU A 1 2.56 9.10 1.15
N GLY A 2 3.78 9.28 1.47
CA GLY A 2 4.70 9.98 0.57
C GLY A 2 5.21 9.01 -0.50
N PRO A 3 5.32 9.40 -1.77
CA PRO A 3 5.27 10.76 -2.32
C PRO A 3 3.92 11.24 -2.87
N GLY A 4 2.78 10.64 -2.51
CA GLY A 4 1.46 11.17 -2.85
C GLY A 4 0.82 10.64 -4.13
N GLY A 5 1.31 9.53 -4.67
CA GLY A 5 0.79 8.97 -5.92
C GLY A 5 -0.68 8.54 -5.88
N PHE A 6 -1.17 8.07 -4.75
CA PHE A 6 -2.59 7.73 -4.58
C PHE A 6 -3.47 8.98 -4.57
N ILE A 7 -3.07 10.04 -3.85
CA ILE A 7 -3.82 11.30 -3.81
C ILE A 7 -3.89 11.89 -5.22
N GLU A 8 -2.76 11.97 -5.93
CA GLU A 8 -2.70 12.47 -7.30
C GLU A 8 -3.61 11.67 -8.24
N ALA A 9 -3.58 10.34 -8.15
CA ALA A 9 -4.43 9.46 -8.94
C ALA A 9 -5.92 9.69 -8.66
N VAL A 10 -6.32 9.80 -7.39
CA VAL A 10 -7.72 10.04 -7.02
C VAL A 10 -8.18 11.41 -7.45
N CYS A 11 -7.37 12.46 -7.25
CA CYS A 11 -7.65 13.81 -7.77
C CYS A 11 -7.88 13.80 -9.29
N HIS A 12 -6.99 13.12 -10.04
CA HIS A 12 -7.09 13.01 -11.50
C HIS A 12 -8.35 12.27 -11.95
N MET A 13 -8.74 11.22 -11.24
CA MET A 13 -9.92 10.43 -11.57
C MET A 13 -11.22 11.14 -11.22
N ARG A 14 -11.29 11.79 -10.08
CA ARG A 14 -12.52 12.41 -9.58
C ARG A 14 -12.77 13.79 -10.16
N LYS A 15 -11.75 14.61 -10.31
CA LYS A 15 -11.83 15.98 -10.83
C LYS A 15 -12.89 16.84 -10.15
N ASN A 16 -13.14 16.59 -8.86
CA ASN A 16 -14.16 17.29 -8.08
C ASN A 16 -13.48 18.30 -7.14
N PRO A 17 -13.68 19.61 -7.33
CA PRO A 17 -13.03 20.63 -6.52
C PRO A 17 -13.54 20.67 -5.06
N ASN A 18 -14.68 20.04 -4.79
CA ASN A 18 -15.25 19.96 -3.45
C ASN A 18 -14.68 18.81 -2.60
N ASP A 19 -13.94 17.90 -3.22
CA ASP A 19 -13.26 16.83 -2.49
C ASP A 19 -12.06 17.42 -1.73
N THR A 20 -11.84 16.97 -0.51
CA THR A 20 -10.66 17.33 0.28
C THR A 20 -9.81 16.09 0.50
N TYR A 21 -8.53 16.23 0.30
CA TYR A 21 -7.55 15.15 0.41
C TYR A 21 -6.57 15.43 1.54
N TYR A 22 -6.29 14.43 2.33
CA TYR A 22 -5.34 14.52 3.42
C TYR A 22 -4.21 13.52 3.20
N GLY A 23 -2.98 13.98 3.32
CA GLY A 23 -1.81 13.12 3.21
C GLY A 23 -0.97 13.19 4.47
N MET A 24 -0.59 12.04 5.01
CA MET A 24 0.31 11.94 6.16
C MET A 24 1.47 11.01 5.83
N THR A 25 2.68 11.44 6.11
CA THR A 25 3.91 10.65 5.97
C THR A 25 4.96 11.16 6.95
N LEU A 26 5.89 10.30 7.31
CA LEU A 26 7.00 10.68 8.18
C LEU A 26 7.77 11.86 7.58
N VAL A 27 7.90 12.92 8.35
CA VAL A 27 8.71 14.11 8.03
C VAL A 27 10.09 13.90 8.63
N ASN A 28 11.06 13.60 7.80
CA ASN A 28 12.45 13.44 8.22
C ASN A 28 13.37 14.18 7.24
N ASN A 29 14.46 14.75 7.76
CA ASN A 29 15.51 15.37 6.97
C ASN A 29 16.44 14.34 6.29
N ASP A 30 16.28 13.06 6.59
CA ASP A 30 17.03 11.99 5.96
C ASP A 30 16.69 11.92 4.45
N SER A 31 17.73 11.82 3.63
CA SER A 31 17.61 11.67 2.17
C SER A 31 16.91 10.38 1.76
N LYS A 32 16.92 9.36 2.61
CA LYS A 32 16.23 8.08 2.41
C LYS A 32 14.72 8.17 2.59
N CYS A 33 14.22 9.21 3.30
CA CYS A 33 12.80 9.42 3.48
C CYS A 33 12.25 10.27 2.32
N PRO A 34 11.44 9.71 1.41
CA PRO A 34 10.98 10.42 0.22
C PRO A 34 10.10 11.64 0.56
N GLY A 35 9.32 11.58 1.65
CA GLY A 35 8.40 12.65 2.05
C GLY A 35 7.51 13.08 0.86
N TRP A 36 7.26 14.38 0.77
CA TRP A 36 6.42 14.99 -0.27
C TRP A 36 7.22 15.68 -1.39
N LYS A 37 8.54 15.47 -1.47
CA LYS A 37 9.43 16.18 -2.41
C LYS A 37 9.02 16.02 -3.87
N LYS A 38 8.63 14.80 -4.27
CA LYS A 38 8.23 14.51 -5.66
C LYS A 38 6.88 15.09 -6.05
N SER A 39 5.98 15.28 -5.09
CA SER A 39 4.62 15.79 -5.32
C SER A 39 4.47 17.26 -4.95
N ARG A 40 5.58 17.96 -4.69
CA ARG A 40 5.55 19.37 -4.26
C ARG A 40 4.74 20.25 -5.21
N LYS A 41 5.00 20.17 -6.52
CA LYS A 41 4.28 20.94 -7.53
C LYS A 41 2.78 20.62 -7.52
N PHE A 42 2.42 19.33 -7.48
CA PHE A 42 1.03 18.89 -7.40
C PHE A 42 0.32 19.45 -6.16
N ILE A 43 0.96 19.41 -4.99
CA ILE A 43 0.40 19.94 -3.73
C ILE A 43 0.23 21.45 -3.80
N GLU A 44 1.19 22.19 -4.36
CA GLU A 44 1.13 23.65 -4.53
C GLU A 44 -0.01 24.07 -5.49
N GLU A 45 -0.28 23.29 -6.53
CA GLU A 45 -1.33 23.52 -7.52
C GLU A 45 -2.73 23.12 -7.04
N ASN A 46 -2.84 22.22 -6.04
CA ASN A 46 -4.11 21.68 -5.54
C ASN A 46 -4.34 22.06 -4.08
N LYS A 47 -4.98 23.21 -3.85
CA LYS A 47 -5.22 23.76 -2.50
C LYS A 47 -6.14 22.90 -1.62
N ASN A 48 -6.87 21.97 -2.20
CA ASN A 48 -7.71 21.00 -1.51
C ASN A 48 -6.93 19.74 -1.05
N VAL A 49 -5.62 19.70 -1.28
CA VAL A 49 -4.70 18.70 -0.73
C VAL A 49 -4.02 19.28 0.50
N ILE A 50 -4.26 18.66 1.63
CA ILE A 50 -3.78 19.09 2.96
C ILE A 50 -2.78 18.06 3.48
N ILE A 51 -1.60 18.53 3.87
CA ILE A 51 -0.59 17.66 4.50
C ILE A 51 -0.78 17.70 6.01
N GLU A 52 -1.18 16.56 6.55
CA GLU A 52 -1.30 16.35 7.99
C GLU A 52 0.03 15.86 8.56
N LYS A 53 0.44 16.39 9.70
CA LYS A 53 1.70 16.05 10.34
C LYS A 53 1.53 15.48 11.76
N GLY A 54 0.29 15.45 12.25
CA GLY A 54 -0.01 15.06 13.62
C GLY A 54 0.22 16.19 14.63
N SER A 55 0.17 15.86 15.90
CA SER A 55 0.34 16.81 17.01
C SER A 55 1.79 17.27 17.22
N ASP A 56 2.75 16.48 16.79
CA ASP A 56 4.19 16.70 16.97
C ASP A 56 4.92 17.12 15.68
N ASP A 57 4.19 17.40 14.62
CA ASP A 57 4.70 17.80 13.29
C ASP A 57 5.60 16.77 12.61
N THR A 58 5.69 15.55 13.11
CA THR A 58 6.56 14.50 12.54
C THR A 58 5.90 13.65 11.46
N GLY A 59 4.57 13.59 11.43
CA GLY A 59 3.84 12.66 10.58
C GLY A 59 4.07 11.19 10.92
N ASN A 60 4.58 10.89 12.11
CA ASN A 60 4.87 9.54 12.55
C ASN A 60 3.59 8.80 12.95
N LEU A 61 3.20 7.79 12.16
CA LEU A 61 2.03 6.95 12.43
C LEU A 61 2.21 6.06 13.66
N LEU A 62 3.43 5.85 14.13
CA LEU A 62 3.72 5.04 15.32
C LEU A 62 3.65 5.87 16.62
N SER A 63 3.44 7.20 16.53
CA SER A 63 3.22 8.04 17.71
C SER A 63 1.76 7.91 18.17
N LYS A 64 1.60 7.62 19.45
CA LYS A 64 0.29 7.52 20.10
C LYS A 64 -0.41 8.88 20.14
N GLU A 65 0.34 9.94 20.39
CA GLU A 65 -0.13 11.33 20.43
C GLU A 65 -0.64 11.78 19.05
N ASN A 66 0.04 11.41 17.97
CA ASN A 66 -0.41 11.67 16.63
C ASN A 66 -1.68 10.90 16.29
N PHE A 67 -1.79 9.65 16.75
CA PHE A 67 -3.03 8.88 16.58
C PHE A 67 -4.21 9.55 17.31
N GLU A 68 -4.04 9.94 18.56
CA GLU A 68 -5.06 10.60 19.36
C GLU A 68 -5.53 11.89 18.71
N TYR A 69 -4.61 12.76 18.32
CA TYR A 69 -4.89 14.00 17.60
C TYR A 69 -5.69 13.75 16.31
N CYS A 70 -5.25 12.80 15.50
CA CYS A 70 -5.94 12.47 14.26
C CYS A 70 -7.32 11.84 14.53
N TYR A 71 -7.45 11.01 15.54
CA TYR A 71 -8.72 10.39 15.92
C TYR A 71 -9.76 11.44 16.36
N GLU A 72 -9.37 12.41 17.19
CA GLU A 72 -10.25 13.51 17.60
C GLU A 72 -10.69 14.36 16.42
N LYS A 73 -9.78 14.63 15.50
CA LYS A 73 -10.01 15.52 14.35
C LYS A 73 -10.78 14.88 13.21
N TYR A 74 -10.56 13.59 12.93
CA TYR A 74 -10.98 12.92 11.71
C TYR A 74 -11.83 11.68 11.90
N SER A 75 -12.26 11.31 13.11
CA SER A 75 -13.04 10.11 13.37
C SER A 75 -14.26 10.02 12.44
N GLY A 76 -14.38 8.91 11.70
CA GLY A 76 -15.51 8.63 10.83
C GLY A 76 -15.69 9.52 9.61
N LYS A 77 -14.66 10.27 9.17
CA LYS A 77 -14.79 11.31 8.13
C LYS A 77 -14.34 10.89 6.73
N PHE A 78 -13.55 9.84 6.57
CA PHE A 78 -12.94 9.51 5.28
C PHE A 78 -13.69 8.44 4.51
N ASP A 79 -14.09 8.74 3.27
CA ASP A 79 -14.75 7.82 2.36
C ASP A 79 -13.75 6.85 1.71
N LEU A 80 -12.52 7.30 1.48
CA LEU A 80 -11.42 6.49 0.98
C LEU A 80 -10.17 6.74 1.81
N ILE A 81 -9.59 5.66 2.31
CA ILE A 81 -8.28 5.69 2.96
C ILE A 81 -7.32 4.82 2.14
N THR A 82 -6.12 5.32 1.92
CA THR A 82 -5.04 4.56 1.26
C THR A 82 -3.82 4.52 2.16
N ALA A 83 -3.20 3.37 2.28
CA ALA A 83 -2.05 3.13 3.11
C ALA A 83 -0.97 2.39 2.33
N ASP A 84 0.08 3.11 1.97
CA ASP A 84 1.24 2.62 1.22
C ASP A 84 2.55 2.84 1.99
N GLY A 85 2.45 2.90 3.32
CA GLY A 85 3.60 3.03 4.19
C GLY A 85 4.63 1.93 3.93
N GLY A 86 5.89 2.30 3.91
CA GLY A 86 7.00 1.37 3.71
C GLY A 86 8.19 1.73 4.58
N VAL A 87 8.99 0.75 4.89
CA VAL A 87 10.28 0.86 5.58
C VAL A 87 11.37 0.61 4.55
N ASP A 88 12.59 1.05 4.83
CA ASP A 88 13.73 0.70 3.99
C ASP A 88 14.09 -0.78 4.21
N PHE A 89 13.92 -1.58 3.16
CA PHE A 89 14.20 -3.02 3.17
C PHE A 89 15.55 -3.36 2.53
N SER A 90 16.40 -2.36 2.24
CA SER A 90 17.65 -2.56 1.50
C SER A 90 18.61 -3.55 2.16
N GLU A 91 18.54 -3.70 3.48
CA GLU A 91 19.39 -4.62 4.23
C GLU A 91 18.90 -6.08 4.19
N ASN A 92 17.59 -6.32 4.19
CA ASN A 92 17.03 -7.67 4.18
C ASN A 92 15.63 -7.74 3.57
N PHE A 93 15.57 -8.05 2.29
CA PHE A 93 14.29 -8.20 1.57
C PHE A 93 13.44 -9.39 2.05
N ASN A 94 14.05 -10.41 2.65
CA ASN A 94 13.31 -11.59 3.11
C ASN A 94 12.49 -11.32 4.39
N ASN A 95 12.80 -10.24 5.12
CA ASN A 95 12.10 -9.87 6.35
C ASN A 95 11.06 -8.75 6.14
N GLN A 96 10.65 -8.48 4.89
CA GLN A 96 9.73 -7.38 4.59
C GLN A 96 8.43 -7.44 5.39
N GLU A 97 7.80 -8.61 5.46
CA GLU A 97 6.56 -8.80 6.20
C GLU A 97 6.75 -8.48 7.69
N HIS A 98 7.78 -9.05 8.32
CA HIS A 98 8.06 -8.83 9.74
C HIS A 98 8.39 -7.36 10.04
N THR A 99 9.26 -6.75 9.25
CA THR A 99 9.69 -5.35 9.44
C THR A 99 8.54 -4.36 9.23
N ALA A 100 7.64 -4.66 8.28
CA ALA A 100 6.49 -3.81 7.99
C ALA A 100 5.33 -3.98 8.98
N THR A 101 5.30 -5.05 9.77
CA THR A 101 4.16 -5.42 10.61
C THR A 101 3.63 -4.27 11.48
N LYS A 102 4.48 -3.60 12.24
CA LYS A 102 4.07 -2.52 13.14
C LYS A 102 3.45 -1.34 12.39
N LEU A 103 4.06 -0.98 11.25
CA LEU A 103 3.53 0.09 10.41
C LEU A 103 2.20 -0.31 9.76
N ILE A 104 2.06 -1.54 9.31
CA ILE A 104 0.79 -2.08 8.78
C ILE A 104 -0.30 -2.01 9.85
N ILE A 105 0.00 -2.43 11.08
CA ILE A 105 -0.96 -2.36 12.20
C ILE A 105 -1.37 -0.91 12.47
N ALA A 106 -0.42 0.02 12.55
CA ALA A 106 -0.72 1.43 12.74
C ALA A 106 -1.66 1.96 11.64
N GLN A 107 -1.36 1.68 10.37
CA GLN A 107 -2.20 2.08 9.24
C GLN A 107 -3.62 1.51 9.34
N VAL A 108 -3.76 0.25 9.77
CA VAL A 108 -5.08 -0.39 9.97
C VAL A 108 -5.84 0.29 11.11
N ILE A 109 -5.19 0.61 12.22
CA ILE A 109 -5.80 1.31 13.36
C ILE A 109 -6.31 2.70 12.92
N TYR A 110 -5.49 3.47 12.22
CA TYR A 110 -5.89 4.76 11.66
C TYR A 110 -7.08 4.62 10.70
N ALA A 111 -7.06 3.62 9.82
CA ALA A 111 -8.16 3.38 8.90
C ALA A 111 -9.48 3.07 9.64
N ILE A 112 -9.47 2.14 10.59
CA ILE A 112 -10.66 1.77 11.37
C ILE A 112 -11.20 2.96 12.16
N ALA A 113 -10.32 3.79 12.70
CA ALA A 113 -10.69 4.94 13.53
C ALA A 113 -11.30 6.10 12.72
N MET A 114 -10.86 6.28 11.47
CA MET A 114 -11.20 7.47 10.68
C MET A 114 -12.11 7.20 9.50
N GLN A 115 -12.39 5.92 9.18
CA GLN A 115 -13.23 5.53 8.05
C GLN A 115 -14.70 5.92 8.29
N SER A 116 -15.33 6.51 7.28
CA SER A 116 -16.79 6.67 7.26
C SER A 116 -17.50 5.35 6.97
N VAL A 117 -18.74 5.24 7.43
CA VAL A 117 -19.59 4.06 7.11
C VAL A 117 -19.78 3.95 5.60
N GLY A 118 -19.58 2.76 5.06
CA GLY A 118 -19.60 2.51 3.61
C GLY A 118 -18.31 2.88 2.89
N GLY A 119 -17.34 3.49 3.58
CA GLY A 119 -16.05 3.86 3.01
C GLY A 119 -15.18 2.69 2.58
N ASN A 120 -14.08 2.98 1.92
CA ASN A 120 -13.19 1.99 1.34
C ASN A 120 -11.74 2.18 1.82
N PHE A 121 -11.00 1.09 1.95
CA PHE A 121 -9.62 1.11 2.40
C PHE A 121 -8.72 0.32 1.44
N VAL A 122 -7.59 0.88 1.11
CA VAL A 122 -6.54 0.21 0.31
C VAL A 122 -5.26 0.16 1.12
N LEU A 123 -4.78 -1.03 1.39
CA LEU A 123 -3.59 -1.27 2.20
C LEU A 123 -2.55 -2.05 1.43
N LYS A 124 -1.33 -1.53 1.34
CA LYS A 124 -0.19 -2.30 0.85
C LYS A 124 0.26 -3.31 1.91
N VAL A 125 0.43 -4.55 1.46
CA VAL A 125 1.01 -5.64 2.25
C VAL A 125 2.09 -6.34 1.42
N PHE A 126 2.90 -7.13 2.08
CA PHE A 126 3.89 -7.99 1.44
C PHE A 126 3.40 -9.44 1.44
N ASP A 127 4.18 -10.36 2.01
CA ASP A 127 3.73 -11.73 2.18
C ASP A 127 2.64 -11.83 3.27
N ILE A 128 1.95 -12.95 3.32
CA ILE A 128 0.87 -13.24 4.28
C ILE A 128 1.19 -14.60 4.92
N PHE A 129 2.37 -14.69 5.55
CA PHE A 129 2.85 -15.89 6.22
C PHE A 129 2.77 -15.78 7.74
N LEU A 130 2.92 -14.55 8.28
CA LEU A 130 2.87 -14.34 9.72
C LEU A 130 1.43 -14.36 10.24
N ASN A 131 1.24 -14.97 11.42
CA ASN A 131 -0.07 -15.02 12.07
C ASN A 131 -0.68 -13.63 12.24
N VAL A 132 0.12 -12.63 12.58
CA VAL A 132 -0.35 -11.26 12.74
C VAL A 132 -0.88 -10.66 11.44
N THR A 133 -0.29 -10.98 10.29
CA THR A 133 -0.78 -10.52 8.98
C THR A 133 -2.09 -11.24 8.60
N VAL A 134 -2.18 -12.53 8.93
CA VAL A 134 -3.42 -13.31 8.79
C VAL A 134 -4.53 -12.74 9.68
N ASP A 135 -4.20 -12.34 10.90
CA ASP A 135 -5.13 -11.69 11.84
C ASP A 135 -5.60 -10.33 11.33
N VAL A 136 -4.71 -9.51 10.75
CA VAL A 136 -5.08 -8.24 10.09
C VAL A 136 -6.09 -8.49 8.98
N LEU A 137 -5.83 -9.47 8.13
CA LEU A 137 -6.75 -9.80 7.03
C LEU A 137 -8.10 -10.31 7.55
N TYR A 138 -8.09 -11.13 8.60
CA TYR A 138 -9.32 -11.60 9.25
C TYR A 138 -10.12 -10.43 9.84
N LEU A 139 -9.45 -9.52 10.56
CA LEU A 139 -10.07 -8.32 11.12
C LEU A 139 -10.71 -7.46 10.03
N LEU A 140 -9.98 -7.16 8.96
CA LEU A 140 -10.50 -6.37 7.83
C LEU A 140 -11.67 -7.08 7.15
N SER A 141 -11.62 -8.41 7.00
CA SER A 141 -12.72 -9.19 6.43
C SER A 141 -13.99 -9.18 7.32
N SER A 142 -13.82 -8.96 8.63
CA SER A 142 -14.92 -8.84 9.57
C SER A 142 -15.53 -7.42 9.60
N LEU A 143 -14.76 -6.40 9.22
CA LEU A 143 -15.15 -4.99 9.28
C LEU A 143 -15.64 -4.43 7.94
N TYR A 144 -15.29 -5.05 6.82
CA TYR A 144 -15.67 -4.60 5.48
C TYR A 144 -16.57 -5.63 4.78
N THR A 145 -17.48 -5.16 3.96
CA THR A 145 -18.40 -6.00 3.20
C THR A 145 -17.68 -6.94 2.23
N LYS A 146 -16.58 -6.46 1.64
CA LYS A 146 -15.74 -7.24 0.71
C LYS A 146 -14.28 -6.87 0.88
N VAL A 147 -13.42 -7.88 0.92
CA VAL A 147 -11.97 -7.72 0.92
C VAL A 147 -11.38 -8.52 -0.23
N TYR A 148 -10.53 -7.87 -1.02
CA TYR A 148 -9.84 -8.48 -2.14
C TYR A 148 -8.33 -8.38 -1.90
N ILE A 149 -7.60 -9.44 -2.24
CA ILE A 149 -6.15 -9.44 -2.29
C ILE A 149 -5.75 -9.37 -3.76
N MET A 150 -5.00 -8.36 -4.14
CA MET A 150 -4.63 -8.15 -5.53
C MET A 150 -3.20 -7.67 -5.70
N LYS A 151 -2.59 -8.07 -6.81
CA LYS A 151 -1.33 -7.54 -7.29
C LYS A 151 -1.60 -6.70 -8.54
N PRO A 152 -1.35 -5.38 -8.50
CA PRO A 152 -1.55 -4.52 -9.66
C PRO A 152 -0.66 -4.95 -10.83
N LYS A 153 -1.16 -4.86 -12.06
CA LYS A 153 -0.36 -5.16 -13.25
C LYS A 153 0.84 -4.24 -13.45
N THR A 154 0.85 -3.10 -12.79
CA THR A 154 1.96 -2.13 -12.77
C THR A 154 3.00 -2.44 -11.71
N SER A 155 2.72 -3.33 -10.75
CA SER A 155 3.69 -3.80 -9.78
C SER A 155 4.62 -4.85 -10.39
N ARG A 156 5.86 -4.87 -9.94
CA ARG A 156 6.84 -5.90 -10.37
C ARG A 156 6.43 -7.26 -9.83
N TYR A 157 6.22 -8.22 -10.72
CA TYR A 157 5.78 -9.57 -10.32
C TYR A 157 6.83 -10.33 -9.50
N ALA A 158 8.10 -9.97 -9.62
CA ALA A 158 9.19 -10.60 -8.87
C ALA A 158 9.28 -10.15 -7.40
N ASN A 159 8.49 -9.17 -6.94
CA ASN A 159 8.42 -8.78 -5.54
C ASN A 159 7.15 -9.31 -4.87
N SER A 160 7.14 -9.32 -3.53
CA SER A 160 6.02 -9.82 -2.73
C SER A 160 4.89 -8.79 -2.53
N GLU A 161 5.05 -7.53 -2.96
CA GLU A 161 4.06 -6.45 -2.80
C GLU A 161 2.68 -6.83 -3.33
N LYS A 162 1.67 -6.67 -2.49
CA LYS A 162 0.25 -6.89 -2.78
C LYS A 162 -0.58 -5.79 -2.13
N TYR A 163 -1.84 -5.69 -2.52
CA TYR A 163 -2.78 -4.72 -1.94
C TYR A 163 -4.03 -5.44 -1.45
N LEU A 164 -4.43 -5.10 -0.22
CA LEU A 164 -5.76 -5.42 0.29
C LEU A 164 -6.70 -4.28 -0.11
N VAL A 165 -7.75 -4.61 -0.84
CA VAL A 165 -8.79 -3.65 -1.25
C VAL A 165 -10.06 -3.98 -0.50
N CYS A 166 -10.34 -3.19 0.53
CA CYS A 166 -11.47 -3.35 1.44
C CYS A 166 -12.58 -2.39 1.03
N LYS A 167 -13.79 -2.91 0.80
CA LYS A 167 -14.93 -2.14 0.31
C LYS A 167 -16.10 -2.20 1.27
N GLY A 168 -16.69 -1.04 1.53
CA GLY A 168 -17.90 -0.92 2.32
C GLY A 168 -17.64 -1.18 3.80
N PHE A 169 -17.00 -0.22 4.48
CA PHE A 169 -16.80 -0.28 5.93
C PHE A 169 -18.13 -0.39 6.65
N ASN A 170 -18.29 -1.43 7.44
CA ASN A 170 -19.56 -1.76 8.09
C ASN A 170 -19.48 -1.54 9.60
N SER A 171 -20.00 -0.38 10.06
CA SER A 171 -20.08 -0.10 11.49
C SER A 171 -21.16 -0.93 12.22
N ASN A 172 -22.03 -1.62 11.49
CA ASN A 172 -23.08 -2.47 12.04
C ASN A 172 -22.64 -3.94 12.18
N CYS A 173 -21.35 -4.23 11.98
CA CYS A 173 -20.82 -5.54 12.34
C CYS A 173 -20.99 -5.77 13.86
N ASN A 174 -21.10 -7.03 14.29
CA ASN A 174 -21.20 -7.38 15.71
C ASN A 174 -19.96 -7.00 16.55
N ILE A 175 -19.02 -6.26 15.94
CA ILE A 175 -17.78 -5.78 16.57
C ILE A 175 -18.02 -4.38 17.10
N ASN A 176 -17.82 -4.19 18.39
CA ASN A 176 -17.85 -2.85 18.97
C ASN A 176 -16.55 -2.10 18.56
N ILE A 177 -16.65 -1.30 17.49
CA ILE A 177 -15.51 -0.57 16.90
C ILE A 177 -14.87 0.36 17.93
N ARG A 178 -15.65 1.04 18.76
CA ARG A 178 -15.13 1.92 19.82
C ARG A 178 -14.29 1.13 20.83
N HIS A 179 -14.77 -0.05 21.24
CA HIS A 179 -14.02 -0.92 22.12
C HIS A 179 -12.73 -1.41 21.47
N LEU A 180 -12.80 -1.77 20.20
CA LEU A 180 -11.63 -2.19 19.41
C LEU A 180 -10.57 -1.06 19.35
N ILE A 181 -10.99 0.17 19.03
CA ILE A 181 -10.10 1.34 19.00
C ILE A 181 -9.47 1.59 20.36
N ASN A 182 -10.26 1.52 21.45
CA ASN A 182 -9.74 1.68 22.81
C ASN A 182 -8.70 0.61 23.15
N LYS A 183 -8.91 -0.64 22.75
CA LYS A 183 -7.93 -1.72 22.95
C LYS A 183 -6.64 -1.48 22.17
N PHE A 184 -6.72 -1.02 20.93
CA PHE A 184 -5.53 -0.63 20.19
C PHE A 184 -4.82 0.57 20.84
N TYR A 185 -5.56 1.57 21.29
CA TYR A 185 -5.01 2.73 21.97
C TYR A 185 -4.27 2.38 23.28
N GLU A 186 -4.86 1.51 24.12
CA GLU A 186 -4.23 1.00 25.33
C GLU A 186 -2.89 0.30 25.04
N ASN A 187 -2.82 -0.41 23.90
CA ASN A 187 -1.68 -1.22 23.52
C ASN A 187 -0.76 -0.55 22.49
N PHE A 188 -1.00 0.72 22.16
CA PHE A 188 -0.28 1.42 21.08
C PHE A 188 1.24 1.48 21.33
N HIS A 189 1.66 1.51 22.58
CA HIS A 189 3.09 1.52 22.98
C HIS A 189 3.87 0.30 22.45
N TYR A 190 3.22 -0.83 22.19
CA TYR A 190 3.88 -2.00 21.57
C TYR A 190 4.36 -1.74 20.15
N LEU A 191 3.77 -0.78 19.45
CA LEU A 191 4.19 -0.42 18.10
C LEU A 191 5.56 0.30 18.10
N THR A 192 5.87 1.03 19.16
CA THR A 192 7.12 1.78 19.29
C THR A 192 8.24 0.97 19.96
N SER A 193 7.91 -0.11 20.69
CA SER A 193 8.89 -0.96 21.34
C SER A 193 9.76 -1.69 20.32
N SER A 194 11.08 -1.59 20.46
CA SER A 194 12.04 -2.35 19.64
C SER A 194 12.17 -3.81 20.05
N GLU A 195 11.83 -4.12 21.30
CA GLU A 195 12.06 -5.44 21.91
C GLU A 195 10.88 -6.40 21.75
N LEU A 196 9.68 -5.86 21.43
CA LEU A 196 8.47 -6.65 21.39
C LEU A 196 8.01 -6.88 19.95
N ASN A 197 7.86 -8.15 19.60
CA ASN A 197 7.23 -8.58 18.37
C ASN A 197 5.76 -8.89 18.62
N ILE A 198 4.88 -8.42 17.72
CA ILE A 198 3.45 -8.74 17.76
C ILE A 198 3.25 -10.01 16.95
N GLU A 199 2.93 -11.11 17.61
CA GLU A 199 2.75 -12.40 16.96
C GLU A 199 1.31 -12.62 16.50
N SER A 200 0.34 -12.14 17.26
CA SER A 200 -1.09 -12.30 16.97
C SER A 200 -1.93 -11.28 17.73
N PHE A 201 -3.12 -10.95 17.18
CA PHE A 201 -4.14 -10.12 17.86
C PHE A 201 -5.17 -10.98 18.59
N PHE A 202 -5.37 -12.20 18.15
CA PHE A 202 -6.43 -13.06 18.64
C PHE A 202 -5.88 -14.21 19.48
N ARG A 203 -6.63 -14.55 20.53
CA ARG A 203 -6.31 -15.72 21.37
C ARG A 203 -6.92 -17.03 20.84
N PHE A 204 -7.81 -16.94 19.85
CA PHE A 204 -8.41 -18.10 19.20
C PHE A 204 -7.63 -18.51 17.96
N LYS A 205 -7.73 -19.77 17.60
CA LYS A 205 -7.22 -20.25 16.31
C LYS A 205 -8.24 -19.98 15.22
N HIS A 206 -7.79 -19.49 14.08
CA HIS A 206 -8.63 -19.31 12.92
C HIS A 206 -9.20 -20.65 12.42
N ASP A 207 -10.39 -20.58 11.81
CA ASP A 207 -10.99 -21.71 11.14
C ASP A 207 -10.09 -22.28 10.04
N ARG A 208 -10.08 -23.61 9.89
CA ARG A 208 -9.24 -24.28 8.92
C ARG A 208 -9.56 -23.87 7.48
N VAL A 209 -10.82 -23.63 7.17
CA VAL A 209 -11.24 -23.20 5.83
C VAL A 209 -10.65 -21.84 5.51
N TYR A 210 -10.64 -20.92 6.47
CA TYR A 210 -10.01 -19.61 6.32
C TYR A 210 -8.50 -19.72 6.07
N LEU A 211 -7.80 -20.51 6.89
CA LEU A 211 -6.35 -20.72 6.73
C LEU A 211 -6.01 -21.36 5.39
N THR A 212 -6.78 -22.39 4.96
CA THR A 212 -6.56 -23.02 3.65
C THR A 212 -6.72 -22.01 2.50
N ARG A 213 -7.67 -21.07 2.60
CA ARG A 213 -7.80 -20.00 1.60
C ARG A 213 -6.57 -19.07 1.56
N ILE A 214 -5.99 -18.76 2.71
CA ILE A 214 -4.74 -17.96 2.77
C ILE A 214 -3.57 -18.74 2.15
N GLU A 215 -3.47 -20.04 2.45
CA GLU A 215 -2.44 -20.93 1.88
C GLU A 215 -2.56 -21.01 0.35
N GLU A 216 -3.78 -21.18 -0.19
CA GLU A 216 -4.05 -21.17 -1.64
C GLU A 216 -3.62 -19.86 -2.29
N ILE A 217 -3.95 -18.72 -1.68
CA ILE A 217 -3.58 -17.39 -2.16
C ILE A 217 -2.06 -17.23 -2.16
N ASN A 218 -1.39 -17.62 -1.08
CA ASN A 218 0.06 -17.55 -0.98
C ASN A 218 0.73 -18.45 -2.04
N ALA A 219 0.19 -19.64 -2.31
CA ALA A 219 0.69 -20.54 -3.34
C ALA A 219 0.59 -19.90 -4.74
N ILE A 220 -0.56 -19.33 -5.10
CA ILE A 220 -0.78 -18.68 -6.40
C ILE A 220 0.18 -17.49 -6.62
N PHE A 221 0.32 -16.62 -5.63
CA PHE A 221 1.23 -15.47 -5.75
C PHE A 221 2.70 -15.88 -5.71
N GLY A 222 3.06 -16.89 -4.90
CA GLY A 222 4.40 -17.43 -4.82
C GLY A 222 4.83 -18.08 -6.13
N GLU A 223 3.99 -18.90 -6.75
CA GLU A 223 4.26 -19.49 -8.06
C GLU A 223 4.51 -18.41 -9.12
N SER A 224 3.63 -17.43 -9.22
CA SER A 224 3.81 -16.31 -10.16
C SER A 224 5.10 -15.52 -9.91
N GLN A 225 5.49 -15.32 -8.66
CA GLN A 225 6.73 -14.65 -8.28
C GLN A 225 7.95 -15.46 -8.73
N ILE A 226 7.98 -16.76 -8.46
CA ILE A 226 9.05 -17.67 -8.82
C ILE A 226 9.22 -17.72 -10.35
N GLU A 227 8.12 -17.88 -11.10
CA GLU A 227 8.15 -17.89 -12.58
C GLU A 227 8.79 -16.60 -13.14
N ASN A 228 8.43 -15.44 -12.57
CA ASN A 228 8.98 -14.17 -13.01
C ASN A 228 10.46 -14.00 -12.64
N ILE A 229 10.89 -14.51 -11.48
CA ILE A 229 12.30 -14.53 -11.09
C ILE A 229 13.10 -15.44 -12.06
N ILE A 230 12.61 -16.64 -12.33
CA ILE A 230 13.26 -17.58 -13.27
C ILE A 230 13.34 -16.97 -14.66
N THR A 231 12.26 -16.34 -15.15
CA THR A 231 12.23 -15.65 -16.43
C THR A 231 13.30 -14.55 -16.48
N THR A 232 13.41 -13.75 -15.42
CA THR A 232 14.40 -12.67 -15.30
C THR A 232 15.84 -13.24 -15.33
N LEU A 233 16.11 -14.29 -14.56
CA LEU A 233 17.40 -14.96 -14.55
C LEU A 233 17.75 -15.50 -15.94
N ASN A 234 16.82 -16.15 -16.61
CA ASN A 234 17.00 -16.65 -17.97
C ASN A 234 17.31 -15.54 -18.99
N LEU A 235 16.68 -14.36 -18.86
CA LEU A 235 16.97 -13.20 -19.71
C LEU A 235 18.36 -12.62 -19.44
N ILE A 236 18.83 -12.66 -18.21
CA ILE A 236 20.18 -12.20 -17.82
C ILE A 236 21.24 -13.18 -18.33
N MET A 237 21.00 -14.49 -18.18
CA MET A 237 21.97 -15.52 -18.58
C MET A 237 22.04 -15.70 -20.09
N ASN A 238 20.90 -15.65 -20.78
CA ASN A 238 20.83 -15.75 -22.24
C ASN A 238 20.98 -14.36 -22.84
N LYS A 239 22.19 -13.99 -23.23
CA LYS A 239 22.50 -12.70 -23.88
C LYS A 239 21.93 -12.59 -25.32
N ASN A 240 20.84 -13.27 -25.62
CA ASN A 240 20.17 -13.20 -26.90
C ASN A 240 19.44 -11.87 -27.05
N THR A 241 20.04 -10.95 -27.79
CA THR A 241 19.56 -9.60 -28.02
C THR A 241 18.18 -9.58 -28.70
N GLU A 242 17.91 -10.47 -29.65
CA GLU A 242 16.63 -10.54 -30.37
C GLU A 242 15.47 -10.94 -29.44
N LYS A 243 15.69 -11.96 -28.59
CA LYS A 243 14.68 -12.37 -27.60
C LYS A 243 14.39 -11.27 -26.59
N ASN A 244 15.42 -10.55 -26.14
CA ASN A 244 15.29 -9.42 -25.23
C ASN A 244 14.52 -8.25 -25.87
N GLU A 245 14.79 -7.93 -27.14
CA GLU A 245 14.07 -6.87 -27.86
C GLU A 245 12.60 -7.23 -28.09
N ASN A 246 12.30 -8.49 -28.42
CA ASN A 246 10.91 -8.94 -28.55
C ASN A 246 10.17 -8.89 -27.21
N PHE A 247 10.83 -9.21 -26.11
CA PHE A 247 10.26 -9.08 -24.76
C PHE A 247 9.96 -7.61 -24.40
N LYS A 248 10.90 -6.69 -24.70
CA LYS A 248 10.69 -5.25 -24.51
C LYS A 248 9.51 -4.74 -25.32
N LYS A 249 9.41 -5.08 -26.61
CA LYS A 249 8.31 -4.70 -27.48
C LYS A 249 6.96 -5.18 -26.93
N SER A 250 6.90 -6.44 -26.49
CA SER A 250 5.70 -7.01 -25.86
C SER A 250 5.29 -6.24 -24.61
N ASN A 251 6.25 -5.89 -23.73
CA ASN A 251 5.97 -5.14 -22.51
C ASN A 251 5.48 -3.71 -22.82
N ILE A 252 6.09 -3.03 -23.80
CA ILE A 252 5.64 -1.70 -24.26
C ILE A 252 4.18 -1.78 -24.73
N GLN A 253 3.81 -2.77 -25.53
CA GLN A 253 2.44 -2.96 -25.97
C GLN A 253 1.46 -3.19 -24.82
N LYS A 254 1.84 -4.00 -23.83
CA LYS A 254 1.03 -4.19 -22.60
C LYS A 254 0.84 -2.89 -21.82
N CYS A 255 1.90 -2.08 -21.70
CA CYS A 255 1.83 -0.76 -21.06
C CYS A 255 0.88 0.19 -21.80
N ILE A 256 0.98 0.25 -23.14
CA ILE A 256 0.09 1.07 -23.98
C ILE A 256 -1.37 0.63 -23.82
N GLN A 257 -1.64 -0.67 -23.88
CA GLN A 257 -3.00 -1.22 -23.67
C GLN A 257 -3.53 -0.88 -22.27
N TRP A 258 -2.68 -0.93 -21.25
CA TRP A 258 -3.05 -0.55 -19.89
C TRP A 258 -3.38 0.95 -19.81
N CYS A 259 -2.58 1.81 -20.43
CA CYS A 259 -2.85 3.25 -20.50
C CYS A 259 -4.19 3.55 -21.20
N TYR A 260 -4.48 2.89 -22.32
CA TYR A 260 -5.77 3.02 -23.00
C TYR A 260 -6.94 2.58 -22.11
N LYS A 261 -6.81 1.43 -21.45
CA LYS A 261 -7.86 0.91 -20.57
C LYS A 261 -8.20 1.87 -19.43
N HIS A 262 -7.22 2.62 -18.94
CA HIS A 262 -7.37 3.52 -17.79
C HIS A 262 -7.45 5.00 -18.17
N ASN A 263 -7.54 5.33 -19.47
CA ASN A 263 -7.56 6.70 -19.99
C ASN A 263 -6.38 7.56 -19.49
N ILE A 264 -5.20 6.94 -19.38
CA ILE A 264 -3.97 7.61 -18.96
C ILE A 264 -3.20 8.05 -20.22
N PRO A 265 -2.75 9.31 -20.30
CA PRO A 265 -1.89 9.76 -21.38
C PRO A 265 -0.61 8.93 -21.47
N HIS A 266 -0.21 8.56 -22.66
CA HIS A 266 1.07 7.91 -22.92
C HIS A 266 1.73 8.55 -24.13
N TYR A 267 3.05 8.53 -24.16
CA TYR A 267 3.78 9.01 -25.33
C TYR A 267 3.49 8.04 -26.51
N LYS A 268 2.98 8.60 -27.62
CA LYS A 268 3.05 7.88 -28.89
C LYS A 268 4.55 7.68 -29.15
N THR A 269 4.93 6.46 -29.48
CA THR A 269 6.32 6.13 -29.82
C THR A 269 6.71 6.97 -31.05
N ILE A 270 7.22 8.16 -30.80
CA ILE A 270 8.00 8.89 -31.80
C ILE A 270 9.30 8.09 -31.86
N GLN A 271 9.70 7.66 -33.05
CA GLN A 271 11.04 7.17 -33.26
C GLN A 271 11.98 8.30 -32.85
N THR A 272 12.46 8.26 -31.62
CA THR A 272 13.48 9.18 -31.15
C THR A 272 14.78 8.72 -31.80
N VAL A 273 15.16 9.43 -32.84
CA VAL A 273 16.50 9.30 -33.41
C VAL A 273 17.44 9.89 -32.37
N ASN A 274 18.26 9.05 -31.77
CA ASN A 274 19.33 9.55 -30.89
C ASN A 274 20.44 10.12 -31.80
N ILE A 275 20.45 11.44 -31.94
CA ILE A 275 21.42 12.19 -32.77
C ILE A 275 22.88 12.00 -32.35
N PHE A 276 23.13 11.40 -31.17
CA PHE A 276 24.47 11.12 -30.64
C PHE A 276 24.93 9.67 -30.92
N LEU A 277 24.07 8.83 -31.48
CA LEU A 277 24.47 7.52 -31.95
C LEU A 277 24.74 7.57 -33.45
N PRO A 278 25.91 7.06 -33.91
CA PRO A 278 26.17 6.95 -35.34
C PRO A 278 25.10 6.09 -36.00
N PHE A 279 24.61 6.54 -37.15
CA PHE A 279 23.71 5.76 -38.00
C PHE A 279 24.43 4.48 -38.40
N GLY A 280 23.97 3.34 -37.81
CA GLY A 280 24.38 2.01 -38.19
C GLY A 280 23.17 1.23 -38.66
#